data_4244c2e60c96395b51223368e14541f7
#
_entry.id   4244c2e60c96395b51223368e14541f7
#
_cell.length_a   1.000
_cell.length_b   1.000
_cell.length_c   1.000
_cell.angle_alpha   90.00
_cell.angle_beta   90.00
_cell.angle_gamma   90.00
#
_symmetry.space_group_name_H-M   'P 1'
#
loop_
_entity.id
_entity.type
_entity.pdbx_description
1 polymer ?
#
loop_
_entity_poly.entity_id
_entity_poly.type
_entity_poly.pdbx_seq_one_letter_code
_entity_poly.pdbx_strand_id
1 'polypeptide(L)'
;MHKMKSDIEALSSSILAYAMERLRMDPPTIDHALPQATLEELAGQTITEEGLGGEEALKLFVDTLGPACISQDHPRYLSFVPSAPSEVSTLFDLVVGASNICASSWLEGAGAIYAENQALRWIADIAGFPQGAGGVFVSGGTAGNLSALVAARHDWRQAHPECSSQRGLIISSRGAHASVAQAAQVMDADLVQSGGHQLTGDDVAATIAELSTE
;
A
#
# COMPACT_ATOMS: atom_id res chain seq x y z
N MET A 1 12.48 30.30 -1.81
CA MET A 1 12.11 30.02 -0.41
C MET A 1 10.68 30.45 -0.20
N HIS A 2 9.82 29.52 0.18
CA HIS A 2 8.39 29.79 0.34
C HIS A 2 8.15 30.58 1.63
N LYS A 3 7.61 31.78 1.51
CA LYS A 3 7.08 32.50 2.66
C LYS A 3 5.63 32.08 2.85
N MET A 4 5.28 31.69 4.07
CA MET A 4 3.90 31.45 4.42
C MET A 4 3.12 32.77 4.30
N LYS A 5 2.04 32.76 3.53
CA LYS A 5 1.18 33.92 3.32
C LYS A 5 0.00 33.86 4.31
N SER A 6 -0.64 34.98 4.56
CA SER A 6 -1.78 35.06 5.52
C SER A 6 -2.97 34.17 5.13
N ASP A 7 -3.21 34.00 3.85
CA ASP A 7 -4.24 33.11 3.33
C ASP A 7 -3.92 31.61 3.64
N ILE A 8 -2.63 31.24 3.63
CA ILE A 8 -2.18 29.89 4.02
C ILE A 8 -2.30 29.65 5.52
N GLU A 9 -2.12 30.69 6.36
CA GLU A 9 -2.35 30.55 7.81
C GLU A 9 -3.84 30.29 8.13
N ALA A 10 -4.76 30.98 7.46
CA ALA A 10 -6.19 30.73 7.60
C ALA A 10 -6.55 29.32 7.14
N LEU A 11 -6.13 28.93 5.94
CA LEU A 11 -6.33 27.58 5.40
C LEU A 11 -5.76 26.49 6.31
N SER A 12 -4.57 26.71 6.89
CA SER A 12 -3.95 25.75 7.82
C SER A 12 -4.84 25.51 9.04
N SER A 13 -5.46 26.57 9.56
CA SER A 13 -6.40 26.46 10.68
C SER A 13 -7.65 25.67 10.30
N SER A 14 -8.21 25.90 9.11
CA SER A 14 -9.35 25.16 8.58
C SER A 14 -9.04 23.67 8.38
N ILE A 15 -7.87 23.35 7.81
CA ILE A 15 -7.41 21.96 7.61
C ILE A 15 -7.23 21.24 8.94
N LEU A 16 -6.57 21.88 9.92
CA LEU A 16 -6.36 21.28 11.23
C LEU A 16 -7.68 21.11 11.99
N ALA A 17 -8.61 22.05 11.88
CA ALA A 17 -9.94 21.93 12.48
C ALA A 17 -10.68 20.73 11.91
N TYR A 18 -10.73 20.56 10.59
CA TYR A 18 -11.30 19.39 9.92
C TYR A 18 -10.65 18.09 10.40
N ALA A 19 -9.31 18.02 10.38
CA ALA A 19 -8.60 16.82 10.80
C ALA A 19 -8.91 16.44 12.24
N MET A 20 -8.93 17.42 13.15
CA MET A 20 -9.24 17.17 14.56
C MET A 20 -10.70 16.77 14.78
N GLU A 21 -11.63 17.32 14.01
CA GLU A 21 -13.04 16.91 14.05
C GLU A 21 -13.18 15.46 13.55
N ARG A 22 -12.58 15.14 12.41
CA ARG A 22 -12.61 13.79 11.84
C ARG A 22 -12.01 12.73 12.76
N LEU A 23 -10.88 13.03 13.42
CA LEU A 23 -10.23 12.13 14.37
C LEU A 23 -11.03 11.93 15.68
N ARG A 24 -11.96 12.82 16.00
CA ARG A 24 -12.84 12.69 17.18
C ARG A 24 -14.13 11.94 16.91
N MET A 25 -14.43 11.62 15.65
CA MET A 25 -15.64 10.87 15.30
C MET A 25 -15.53 9.42 15.80
N ASP A 26 -16.47 9.02 16.65
CA ASP A 26 -16.55 7.66 17.18
C ASP A 26 -18.03 7.19 17.25
N PRO A 27 -18.50 6.40 16.30
CA PRO A 27 -17.82 6.04 15.04
C PRO A 27 -17.87 7.18 14.00
N PRO A 28 -16.97 7.17 13.00
CA PRO A 28 -17.11 8.03 11.84
C PRO A 28 -18.37 7.67 11.04
N THR A 29 -18.78 8.55 10.11
CA THR A 29 -19.84 8.20 9.14
C THR A 29 -19.34 7.09 8.23
N ILE A 30 -20.21 6.14 7.86
CA ILE A 30 -19.79 5.03 6.99
C ILE A 30 -19.58 5.47 5.54
N ASP A 31 -20.34 6.46 5.09
CA ASP A 31 -20.33 7.02 3.75
C ASP A 31 -20.48 5.95 2.64
N HIS A 32 -20.45 6.32 1.38
CA HIS A 32 -20.56 5.37 0.27
C HIS A 32 -20.09 5.97 -1.05
N ALA A 33 -19.63 5.10 -1.94
CA ALA A 33 -19.22 5.50 -3.29
C ALA A 33 -20.39 6.10 -4.08
N LEU A 34 -20.16 7.24 -4.71
CA LEU A 34 -21.10 7.86 -5.64
C LEU A 34 -20.79 7.45 -7.09
N PRO A 35 -21.82 7.38 -7.98
CA PRO A 35 -21.59 7.21 -9.41
C PRO A 35 -20.78 8.36 -9.99
N GLN A 36 -19.98 8.08 -11.02
CA GLN A 36 -19.14 9.08 -11.69
C GLN A 36 -19.97 10.28 -12.17
N ALA A 37 -21.11 10.06 -12.82
CA ALA A 37 -21.97 11.14 -13.32
C ALA A 37 -22.45 12.08 -12.19
N THR A 38 -22.74 11.55 -11.01
CA THR A 38 -23.11 12.35 -9.84
C THR A 38 -21.92 13.19 -9.34
N LEU A 39 -20.72 12.62 -9.34
CA LEU A 39 -19.52 13.37 -8.97
C LEU A 39 -19.19 14.46 -9.99
N GLU A 40 -19.38 14.21 -11.29
CA GLU A 40 -19.23 15.20 -12.34
C GLU A 40 -20.22 16.37 -12.18
N GLU A 41 -21.46 16.08 -11.76
CA GLU A 41 -22.48 17.09 -11.48
C GLU A 41 -22.15 17.92 -10.23
N LEU A 42 -21.73 17.26 -9.14
CA LEU A 42 -21.49 17.92 -7.85
C LEU A 42 -20.14 18.65 -7.77
N ALA A 43 -19.09 18.04 -8.29
CA ALA A 43 -17.74 18.59 -8.21
C ALA A 43 -17.34 19.41 -9.44
N GLY A 44 -17.91 19.10 -10.60
CA GLY A 44 -17.54 19.73 -11.86
C GLY A 44 -16.08 19.52 -12.24
N GLN A 45 -15.53 20.47 -13.00
CA GLN A 45 -14.12 20.46 -13.37
C GLN A 45 -13.29 21.11 -12.27
N THR A 46 -12.48 20.31 -11.57
CA THR A 46 -11.70 20.74 -10.41
C THR A 46 -10.28 21.20 -10.77
N ILE A 47 -9.78 20.83 -11.95
CA ILE A 47 -8.44 21.19 -12.43
C ILE A 47 -8.59 22.21 -13.55
N THR A 48 -8.21 23.46 -13.27
CA THR A 48 -8.28 24.60 -14.20
C THR A 48 -6.96 25.37 -14.15
N GLU A 49 -6.73 26.28 -15.11
CA GLU A 49 -5.52 27.13 -15.11
C GLU A 49 -5.43 28.02 -13.88
N GLU A 50 -6.57 28.56 -13.42
CA GLU A 50 -6.63 29.45 -12.25
C GLU A 50 -6.58 28.68 -10.93
N GLY A 51 -6.98 27.38 -10.94
CA GLY A 51 -7.19 26.57 -9.75
C GLY A 51 -8.43 26.98 -8.96
N LEU A 52 -8.80 26.20 -7.95
CA LEU A 52 -9.95 26.48 -7.07
C LEU A 52 -9.59 27.41 -5.91
N GLY A 53 -8.32 27.46 -5.53
CA GLY A 53 -7.91 28.01 -4.25
C GLY A 53 -8.10 27.03 -3.07
N GLY A 54 -7.35 27.25 -1.99
CA GLY A 54 -7.26 26.26 -0.91
C GLY A 54 -8.57 26.03 -0.14
N GLU A 55 -9.28 27.09 0.19
CA GLU A 55 -10.54 27.01 0.95
C GLU A 55 -11.64 26.32 0.16
N GLU A 56 -11.81 26.64 -1.13
CA GLU A 56 -12.81 25.96 -1.97
C GLU A 56 -12.43 24.50 -2.24
N ALA A 57 -11.14 24.20 -2.39
CA ALA A 57 -10.67 22.82 -2.52
C ALA A 57 -10.93 22.01 -1.25
N LEU A 58 -10.68 22.59 -0.06
CA LEU A 58 -11.01 21.95 1.21
C LEU A 58 -12.52 21.74 1.34
N LYS A 59 -13.31 22.76 1.02
CA LYS A 59 -14.77 22.66 1.08
C LYS A 59 -15.30 21.58 0.14
N LEU A 60 -14.82 21.53 -1.09
CA LEU A 60 -15.18 20.48 -2.05
C LEU A 60 -14.84 19.07 -1.52
N PHE A 61 -13.67 18.94 -0.91
CA PHE A 61 -13.27 17.67 -0.28
C PHE A 61 -14.22 17.29 0.86
N VAL A 62 -14.48 18.20 1.79
CA VAL A 62 -15.31 17.95 2.98
C VAL A 62 -16.76 17.63 2.62
N ASP A 63 -17.33 18.40 1.68
CA ASP A 63 -18.75 18.31 1.37
C ASP A 63 -19.10 17.25 0.33
N THR A 64 -18.14 16.88 -0.53
CA THR A 64 -18.43 16.01 -1.70
C THR A 64 -17.48 14.83 -1.83
N LEU A 65 -16.17 15.08 -1.94
CA LEU A 65 -15.24 14.01 -2.31
C LEU A 65 -14.98 13.04 -1.15
N GLY A 66 -14.84 13.54 0.07
CA GLY A 66 -14.67 12.71 1.26
C GLY A 66 -15.87 11.79 1.49
N PRO A 67 -17.11 12.33 1.58
CA PRO A 67 -18.33 11.53 1.73
C PRO A 67 -18.63 10.57 0.58
N ALA A 68 -18.02 10.77 -0.60
CA ALA A 68 -18.09 9.83 -1.71
C ALA A 68 -17.17 8.61 -1.56
N CYS A 69 -16.41 8.54 -0.47
CA CYS A 69 -15.53 7.42 -0.15
C CYS A 69 -16.06 6.65 1.07
N ILE A 70 -15.91 5.33 1.07
CA ILE A 70 -16.29 4.53 2.23
C ILE A 70 -15.26 4.72 3.34
N SER A 71 -15.71 5.04 4.56
CA SER A 71 -14.86 5.18 5.74
C SER A 71 -14.38 3.80 6.22
N GLN A 72 -13.14 3.47 5.91
CA GLN A 72 -12.55 2.15 6.24
C GLN A 72 -12.30 1.95 7.74
N ASP A 73 -12.25 3.01 8.51
CA ASP A 73 -12.14 3.02 9.98
C ASP A 73 -13.49 2.89 10.70
N HIS A 74 -14.60 2.78 9.96
CA HIS A 74 -15.90 2.55 10.56
C HIS A 74 -16.00 1.08 11.06
N PRO A 75 -16.46 0.81 12.29
CA PRO A 75 -16.50 -0.54 12.88
C PRO A 75 -17.39 -1.54 12.13
N ARG A 76 -18.26 -1.08 11.22
CA ARG A 76 -19.09 -1.94 10.36
C ARG A 76 -18.48 -2.15 8.97
N TYR A 77 -17.29 -1.62 8.71
CA TYR A 77 -16.58 -1.89 7.47
C TYR A 77 -15.91 -3.27 7.54
N LEU A 78 -16.49 -4.26 6.86
CA LEU A 78 -16.07 -5.66 6.91
C LEU A 78 -15.54 -6.17 5.56
N SER A 79 -15.15 -5.25 4.68
CA SER A 79 -14.62 -5.57 3.34
C SER A 79 -13.11 -5.38 3.29
N PHE A 80 -12.45 -6.15 2.41
CA PHE A 80 -11.01 -6.10 2.19
C PHE A 80 -10.19 -6.38 3.47
N VAL A 81 -9.02 -5.78 3.63
CA VAL A 81 -8.17 -5.88 4.83
C VAL A 81 -7.74 -4.46 5.21
N PRO A 82 -8.65 -3.63 5.72
CA PRO A 82 -8.32 -2.28 6.12
C PRO A 82 -7.60 -2.27 7.46
N SER A 83 -6.89 -1.18 7.72
CA SER A 83 -6.34 -0.85 9.03
C SER A 83 -6.75 0.58 9.37
N ALA A 84 -7.44 0.75 10.50
CA ALA A 84 -7.71 2.09 11.00
C ALA A 84 -6.40 2.72 11.51
N PRO A 85 -6.04 3.93 11.07
CA PRO A 85 -4.89 4.63 11.61
C PRO A 85 -5.15 5.02 13.07
N SER A 86 -4.11 5.08 13.88
CA SER A 86 -4.20 5.77 15.17
C SER A 86 -4.13 7.29 14.95
N GLU A 87 -4.70 8.03 15.88
CA GLU A 87 -4.68 9.50 15.84
C GLU A 87 -3.24 10.03 15.77
N VAL A 88 -2.33 9.40 16.51
CA VAL A 88 -0.92 9.76 16.51
C VAL A 88 -0.28 9.52 15.15
N SER A 89 -0.56 8.39 14.49
CA SER A 89 0.02 8.12 13.16
C SER A 89 -0.44 9.16 12.14
N THR A 90 -1.71 9.52 12.14
CA THR A 90 -2.26 10.56 11.25
C THR A 90 -1.60 11.92 11.48
N LEU A 91 -1.39 12.31 12.76
CA LEU A 91 -0.71 13.56 13.08
C LEU A 91 0.78 13.52 12.70
N PHE A 92 1.44 12.36 12.82
CA PHE A 92 2.82 12.19 12.38
C PHE A 92 2.98 12.25 10.85
N ASP A 93 1.99 11.83 10.08
CA ASP A 93 2.01 12.01 8.61
C ASP A 93 2.13 13.49 8.23
N LEU A 94 1.48 14.39 8.97
CA LEU A 94 1.66 15.83 8.80
C LEU A 94 3.10 16.28 9.11
N VAL A 95 3.71 15.74 10.16
CA VAL A 95 5.11 16.05 10.53
C VAL A 95 6.06 15.57 9.43
N VAL A 96 5.87 14.33 8.95
CA VAL A 96 6.68 13.76 7.88
C VAL A 96 6.52 14.55 6.59
N GLY A 97 5.29 14.89 6.20
CA GLY A 97 5.01 15.71 5.02
C GLY A 97 5.64 17.11 5.10
N ALA A 98 5.54 17.77 6.24
CA ALA A 98 6.15 19.08 6.47
C ALA A 98 7.68 19.06 6.48
N SER A 99 8.29 17.92 6.87
CA SER A 99 9.75 17.77 6.91
C SER A 99 10.37 17.60 5.53
N ASN A 100 9.58 17.25 4.51
CA ASN A 100 10.01 17.10 3.12
C ASN A 100 11.28 16.24 2.95
N ILE A 101 11.35 15.12 3.66
CA ILE A 101 12.52 14.23 3.69
C ILE A 101 12.53 13.38 2.41
N CYS A 102 13.68 13.34 1.73
CA CYS A 102 13.96 12.36 0.69
C CYS A 102 14.80 11.22 1.28
N ALA A 103 14.27 10.00 1.24
CA ALA A 103 14.92 8.81 1.80
C ALA A 103 15.45 7.86 0.70
N SER A 104 15.83 8.39 -0.46
CA SER A 104 16.34 7.60 -1.58
C SER A 104 17.77 7.08 -1.35
N SER A 105 18.53 7.72 -0.49
CA SER A 105 19.88 7.31 -0.10
C SER A 105 20.16 7.64 1.35
N TRP A 106 21.15 6.93 1.93
CA TRP A 106 21.61 7.21 3.29
C TRP A 106 22.10 8.64 3.48
N LEU A 107 22.73 9.19 2.45
CA LEU A 107 23.25 10.56 2.49
C LEU A 107 22.13 11.59 2.67
N GLU A 108 20.99 11.36 2.05
CA GLU A 108 19.86 12.31 2.04
C GLU A 108 18.90 12.09 3.20
N GLY A 109 18.68 10.82 3.58
CA GLY A 109 17.63 10.46 4.52
C GLY A 109 18.06 9.51 5.63
N ALA A 110 19.30 9.61 6.13
CA ALA A 110 19.82 8.67 7.12
C ALA A 110 18.89 8.46 8.33
N GLY A 111 18.29 9.52 8.86
CA GLY A 111 17.36 9.44 9.99
C GLY A 111 16.08 8.66 9.66
N ALA A 112 15.50 8.91 8.50
CA ALA A 112 14.30 8.21 8.04
C ALA A 112 14.60 6.73 7.74
N ILE A 113 15.69 6.45 7.02
CA ILE A 113 16.13 5.07 6.72
C ILE A 113 16.45 4.30 8.02
N TYR A 114 17.08 4.95 8.99
CA TYR A 114 17.34 4.33 10.28
C TYR A 114 16.05 3.96 11.01
N ALA A 115 15.09 4.89 11.07
CA ALA A 115 13.79 4.65 11.71
C ALA A 115 13.00 3.53 10.99
N GLU A 116 13.01 3.52 9.66
CA GLU A 116 12.38 2.46 8.86
C GLU A 116 13.00 1.09 9.17
N ASN A 117 14.34 1.00 9.17
CA ASN A 117 15.04 -0.25 9.49
C ASN A 117 14.74 -0.75 10.91
N GLN A 118 14.57 0.15 11.89
CA GLN A 118 14.15 -0.23 13.25
C GLN A 118 12.73 -0.82 13.25
N ALA A 119 11.81 -0.18 12.55
CA ALA A 119 10.42 -0.67 12.43
C ALA A 119 10.38 -2.04 11.73
N LEU A 120 11.11 -2.20 10.62
CA LEU A 120 11.22 -3.47 9.89
C LEU A 120 11.82 -4.58 10.75
N ARG A 121 12.87 -4.28 11.54
CA ARG A 121 13.45 -5.25 12.47
C ARG A 121 12.44 -5.67 13.53
N TRP A 122 11.73 -4.73 14.12
CA TRP A 122 10.70 -5.03 15.12
C TRP A 122 9.57 -5.91 14.55
N ILE A 123 9.10 -5.62 13.33
CA ILE A 123 8.09 -6.45 12.64
C ILE A 123 8.64 -7.86 12.36
N ALA A 124 9.89 -7.97 11.92
CA ALA A 124 10.54 -9.25 11.67
C ALA A 124 10.67 -10.08 12.94
N ASP A 125 10.97 -9.46 14.08
CA ASP A 125 11.04 -10.13 15.39
C ASP A 125 9.68 -10.67 15.83
N ILE A 126 8.59 -9.87 15.67
CA ILE A 126 7.21 -10.33 15.94
C ILE A 126 6.82 -11.51 15.05
N ALA A 127 7.23 -11.47 13.78
CA ALA A 127 6.95 -12.53 12.83
C ALA A 127 7.84 -13.77 13.01
N GLY A 128 8.81 -13.75 13.92
CA GLY A 128 9.70 -14.86 14.17
C GLY A 128 10.78 -15.07 13.10
N PHE A 129 11.09 -14.04 12.30
CA PHE A 129 12.16 -14.11 11.30
C PHE A 129 13.56 -14.12 11.94
N PRO A 130 14.57 -14.72 11.26
CA PRO A 130 15.96 -14.71 11.74
C PRO A 130 16.49 -13.27 11.92
N GLN A 131 17.50 -13.11 12.79
CA GLN A 131 18.10 -11.79 13.06
C GLN A 131 18.70 -11.10 11.82
N GLY A 132 19.12 -11.86 10.81
CA GLY A 132 19.63 -11.31 9.55
C GLY A 132 18.54 -10.94 8.53
N ALA A 133 17.25 -11.16 8.83
CA ALA A 133 16.18 -10.79 7.93
C ALA A 133 16.07 -9.28 7.78
N GLY A 134 16.08 -8.80 6.54
CA GLY A 134 15.76 -7.44 6.18
C GLY A 134 14.31 -7.33 5.67
N GLY A 135 13.94 -6.14 5.29
CA GLY A 135 12.61 -5.87 4.74
C GLY A 135 12.57 -4.54 4.00
N VAL A 136 11.42 -4.26 3.44
CA VAL A 136 11.11 -2.98 2.79
C VAL A 136 9.60 -2.74 2.89
N PHE A 137 9.22 -1.49 3.17
CA PHE A 137 7.83 -1.08 2.98
C PHE A 137 7.58 -0.80 1.50
N VAL A 138 6.43 -1.28 1.02
CA VAL A 138 6.01 -1.13 -0.38
C VAL A 138 4.62 -0.50 -0.44
N SER A 139 4.24 -0.01 -1.60
CA SER A 139 2.96 0.69 -1.83
C SER A 139 1.71 -0.19 -1.73
N GLY A 140 1.87 -1.48 -1.50
CA GLY A 140 0.76 -2.42 -1.31
C GLY A 140 1.16 -3.87 -1.53
N GLY A 141 0.28 -4.82 -1.17
CA GLY A 141 0.54 -6.26 -1.22
C GLY A 141 0.91 -6.79 -2.61
N THR A 142 0.42 -6.18 -3.68
CA THR A 142 0.81 -6.54 -5.06
C THR A 142 2.31 -6.30 -5.30
N ALA A 143 2.82 -5.15 -4.90
CA ALA A 143 4.25 -4.85 -4.98
C ALA A 143 5.07 -5.72 -4.03
N GLY A 144 4.54 -6.02 -2.84
CA GLY A 144 5.16 -6.94 -1.88
C GLY A 144 5.31 -8.35 -2.45
N ASN A 145 4.26 -8.91 -3.03
CA ASN A 145 4.29 -10.23 -3.64
C ASN A 145 5.28 -10.30 -4.81
N LEU A 146 5.27 -9.29 -5.69
CA LEU A 146 6.25 -9.21 -6.77
C LEU A 146 7.68 -9.16 -6.22
N SER A 147 7.95 -8.30 -5.24
CA SER A 147 9.28 -8.14 -4.64
C SER A 147 9.78 -9.46 -4.02
N ALA A 148 8.91 -10.14 -3.26
CA ALA A 148 9.25 -11.42 -2.64
C ALA A 148 9.57 -12.51 -3.68
N LEU A 149 8.75 -12.62 -4.73
CA LEU A 149 8.96 -13.61 -5.79
C LEU A 149 10.21 -13.30 -6.63
N VAL A 150 10.51 -12.02 -6.89
CA VAL A 150 11.76 -11.60 -7.56
C VAL A 150 12.97 -11.95 -6.70
N ALA A 151 12.92 -11.71 -5.39
CA ALA A 151 13.98 -12.08 -4.46
C ALA A 151 14.20 -13.60 -4.43
N ALA A 152 13.13 -14.38 -4.31
CA ALA A 152 13.20 -15.85 -4.35
C ALA A 152 13.81 -16.36 -5.65
N ARG A 153 13.40 -15.81 -6.80
CA ARG A 153 13.99 -16.16 -8.11
C ARG A 153 15.48 -15.82 -8.17
N HIS A 154 15.85 -14.65 -7.64
CA HIS A 154 17.25 -14.23 -7.62
C HIS A 154 18.10 -15.20 -6.81
N ASP A 155 17.67 -15.52 -5.59
CA ASP A 155 18.36 -16.42 -4.68
C ASP A 155 18.50 -17.82 -5.28
N TRP A 156 17.41 -18.35 -5.85
CA TRP A 156 17.43 -19.65 -6.54
C TRP A 156 18.43 -19.68 -7.70
N ARG A 157 18.47 -18.61 -8.55
CA ARG A 157 19.42 -18.53 -9.67
C ARG A 157 20.87 -18.41 -9.22
N GLN A 158 21.11 -17.77 -8.08
CA GLN A 158 22.46 -17.72 -7.49
C GLN A 158 22.91 -19.11 -7.02
N ALA A 159 22.01 -19.89 -6.43
CA ALA A 159 22.29 -21.25 -5.99
C ALA A 159 22.42 -22.26 -7.14
N HIS A 160 21.81 -21.98 -8.30
CA HIS A 160 21.75 -22.87 -9.48
C HIS A 160 22.15 -22.10 -10.77
N PRO A 161 23.42 -21.72 -10.91
CA PRO A 161 23.87 -20.94 -12.08
C PRO A 161 23.61 -21.62 -13.42
N GLU A 162 23.63 -22.97 -13.45
CA GLU A 162 23.35 -23.79 -14.63
C GLU A 162 21.91 -23.64 -15.14
N CYS A 163 20.98 -23.27 -14.25
CA CYS A 163 19.57 -23.05 -14.58
C CYS A 163 19.21 -21.57 -14.74
N SER A 164 20.19 -20.66 -14.74
CA SER A 164 19.96 -19.20 -14.72
C SER A 164 19.16 -18.67 -15.91
N SER A 165 19.21 -19.33 -17.06
CA SER A 165 18.45 -19.00 -18.28
C SER A 165 17.05 -19.64 -18.34
N GLN A 166 16.73 -20.55 -17.41
CA GLN A 166 15.43 -21.21 -17.40
C GLN A 166 14.35 -20.29 -16.84
N ARG A 167 13.12 -20.49 -17.32
CA ARG A 167 11.95 -19.84 -16.74
C ARG A 167 11.70 -20.43 -15.35
N GLY A 168 11.35 -19.55 -14.41
CA GLY A 168 10.93 -20.01 -13.09
C GLY A 168 9.51 -20.55 -13.14
N LEU A 169 9.20 -21.51 -12.27
CA LEU A 169 7.86 -22.02 -12.04
C LEU A 169 7.34 -21.54 -10.70
N ILE A 170 6.13 -20.98 -10.71
CA ILE A 170 5.40 -20.60 -9.50
C ILE A 170 4.23 -21.56 -9.33
N ILE A 171 4.15 -22.23 -8.19
CA ILE A 171 3.00 -23.06 -7.82
C ILE A 171 2.17 -22.28 -6.80
N SER A 172 0.89 -22.09 -7.07
CA SER A 172 -0.01 -21.37 -6.17
C SER A 172 -1.34 -22.10 -5.99
N SER A 173 -2.08 -21.77 -4.94
CA SER A 173 -3.47 -22.25 -4.83
C SER A 173 -4.37 -21.55 -5.87
N ARG A 174 -5.51 -22.16 -6.16
CA ARG A 174 -6.56 -21.52 -6.98
C ARG A 174 -7.19 -20.30 -6.29
N GLY A 175 -7.10 -20.22 -4.96
CA GLY A 175 -7.53 -19.08 -4.16
C GLY A 175 -6.49 -17.98 -3.99
N ALA A 176 -5.32 -18.09 -4.60
CA ALA A 176 -4.27 -17.07 -4.50
C ALA A 176 -4.74 -15.73 -5.08
N HIS A 177 -4.33 -14.64 -4.44
CA HIS A 177 -4.65 -13.30 -4.93
C HIS A 177 -4.09 -13.08 -6.34
N ALA A 178 -4.80 -12.35 -7.17
CA ALA A 178 -4.46 -12.07 -8.58
C ALA A 178 -3.04 -11.51 -8.78
N SER A 179 -2.46 -10.86 -7.77
CA SER A 179 -1.09 -10.36 -7.81
C SER A 179 -0.03 -11.44 -8.03
N VAL A 180 -0.30 -12.70 -7.65
CA VAL A 180 0.62 -13.82 -7.90
C VAL A 180 0.70 -14.10 -9.40
N ALA A 181 -0.45 -14.16 -10.08
CA ALA A 181 -0.49 -14.32 -11.53
C ALA A 181 0.12 -13.13 -12.27
N GLN A 182 -0.15 -11.91 -11.81
CA GLN A 182 0.47 -10.70 -12.34
C GLN A 182 1.99 -10.70 -12.17
N ALA A 183 2.48 -11.12 -11.00
CA ALA A 183 3.91 -11.25 -10.75
C ALA A 183 4.56 -12.29 -11.68
N ALA A 184 3.92 -13.43 -11.89
CA ALA A 184 4.39 -14.45 -12.84
C ALA A 184 4.56 -13.87 -14.26
N GLN A 185 3.58 -13.11 -14.74
CA GLN A 185 3.65 -12.44 -16.04
C GLN A 185 4.81 -11.43 -16.12
N VAL A 186 4.94 -10.56 -15.11
CA VAL A 186 6.03 -9.55 -15.07
C VAL A 186 7.40 -10.20 -15.02
N MET A 187 7.50 -11.34 -14.31
CA MET A 187 8.76 -12.07 -14.14
C MET A 187 9.10 -12.98 -15.33
N ASP A 188 8.21 -13.12 -16.30
CA ASP A 188 8.31 -14.15 -17.34
C ASP A 188 8.48 -15.55 -16.73
N ALA A 189 7.67 -15.87 -15.72
CA ALA A 189 7.63 -17.15 -15.03
C ALA A 189 6.36 -17.92 -15.41
N ASP A 190 6.44 -19.25 -15.39
CA ASP A 190 5.29 -20.12 -15.56
C ASP A 190 4.50 -20.20 -14.25
N LEU A 191 3.18 -20.25 -14.34
CA LEU A 191 2.29 -20.37 -13.19
C LEU A 191 1.44 -21.63 -13.31
N VAL A 192 1.52 -22.48 -12.30
CA VAL A 192 0.64 -23.64 -12.15
C VAL A 192 -0.21 -23.46 -10.90
N GLN A 193 -1.52 -23.56 -11.07
CA GLN A 193 -2.46 -23.53 -9.96
C GLN A 193 -2.80 -24.95 -9.54
N SER A 194 -2.50 -25.30 -8.29
CA SER A 194 -2.68 -26.62 -7.70
C SER A 194 -3.60 -26.54 -6.48
N GLY A 195 -4.17 -27.68 -6.13
CA GLY A 195 -5.06 -27.81 -4.97
C GLY A 195 -6.36 -27.03 -5.10
N GLY A 196 -6.97 -26.74 -3.95
CA GLY A 196 -8.20 -25.99 -3.83
C GLY A 196 -7.97 -24.52 -3.50
N HIS A 197 -8.71 -24.02 -2.51
CA HIS A 197 -8.59 -22.65 -2.01
C HIS A 197 -7.30 -22.44 -1.20
N GLN A 198 -6.82 -23.50 -0.55
CA GLN A 198 -5.54 -23.54 0.18
C GLN A 198 -4.56 -24.44 -0.56
N LEU A 199 -3.27 -24.10 -0.48
CA LEU A 199 -2.18 -24.91 -1.01
C LEU A 199 -1.54 -25.69 0.15
N THR A 200 -1.49 -27.02 0.03
CA THR A 200 -0.82 -27.90 1.00
C THR A 200 0.52 -28.41 0.45
N GLY A 201 1.36 -28.98 1.31
CA GLY A 201 2.60 -29.63 0.89
C GLY A 201 2.35 -30.81 -0.05
N ASP A 202 1.27 -31.55 0.17
CA ASP A 202 0.88 -32.68 -0.68
C ASP A 202 0.44 -32.23 -2.08
N ASP A 203 -0.29 -31.10 -2.18
CA ASP A 203 -0.66 -30.50 -3.48
C ASP A 203 0.59 -30.09 -4.26
N VAL A 204 1.57 -29.48 -3.60
CA VAL A 204 2.85 -29.12 -4.23
C VAL A 204 3.60 -30.34 -4.70
N ALA A 205 3.72 -31.38 -3.87
CA ALA A 205 4.42 -32.62 -4.20
C ALA A 205 3.76 -33.33 -5.39
N ALA A 206 2.43 -33.40 -5.42
CA ALA A 206 1.68 -34.00 -6.52
C ALA A 206 1.91 -33.24 -7.83
N THR A 207 1.83 -31.91 -7.77
CA THR A 207 2.07 -31.04 -8.94
C THR A 207 3.48 -31.20 -9.50
N ILE A 208 4.51 -31.28 -8.65
CA ILE A 208 5.89 -31.50 -9.07
C ILE A 208 6.03 -32.87 -9.72
N ALA A 209 5.41 -33.91 -9.16
CA ALA A 209 5.45 -35.28 -9.72
C ALA A 209 4.81 -35.33 -11.12
N GLU A 210 3.68 -34.67 -11.33
CA GLU A 210 3.01 -34.57 -12.63
C GLU A 210 3.90 -33.89 -13.68
N LEU A 211 4.45 -32.73 -13.34
CA LEU A 211 5.32 -31.96 -14.25
C LEU A 211 6.64 -32.66 -14.57
N SER A 212 7.10 -33.56 -13.70
CA SER A 212 8.35 -34.34 -13.94
C SER A 212 8.17 -35.54 -14.88
N THR A 213 6.94 -35.83 -15.28
CA THR A 213 6.59 -36.94 -16.18
C THR A 213 6.29 -36.48 -17.62
N GLU A 214 6.20 -35.19 -17.86
CA GLU A 214 6.09 -34.52 -19.17
C GLU A 214 7.45 -34.05 -19.68
#